data_5247ec434bd03ed33896df24680959d5
#
_entry.id   5247ec434bd03ed33896df24680959d5
#
_cell.length_a   1.000
_cell.length_b   1.000
_cell.length_c   1.000
_cell.angle_alpha   90.00
_cell.angle_beta   90.00
_cell.angle_gamma   90.00
#
_symmetry.space_group_name_H-M   'P 1'
#
loop_
_entity.id
_entity.type
_entity.pdbx_description
1 polymer ?
#
loop_
_entity_poly.entity_id
_entity_poly.type
_entity_poly.pdbx_seq_one_letter_code
_entity_poly.pdbx_strand_id
1 'polypeptide(L)'
;MKRTHFAVGLVALAISATSFGDVTFGGARAAGMGGAGLALPFDIGNNYRMNPAFLGYGSKAPTLQWPSIGYKLDGIGIGNVRDVVGNINHGALDASGILTLARNYADGPKAVSFNGNLGVKVGGFAFGASGEAGINSLPNAVLQTWAQNGGDVSNVPSNARLDAYGFGYQQYEIGYGNSMRTKVGKLTVGANLRRVKAYYAHKFADGTTIQNNSTGGVQNGSGLLTDFATKDSTGVDLGVLYNFPKINNLFLGGLVQNAIEPNIKFNYEAPGGGNPIVPNGFNPFKRTYNVGVGYVHDKLLFAADWIDLGNHAGNQQLRYGAELTISKNTFLRAGYNSQTAFTYGVSIGGFNVQLGGKSPLTLSSVIRF
;
A
#
# COMPACT_ATOMS: atom_id res chain seq x y z
N MET A 1 -5.46 -28.65 -14.98
CA MET A 1 -4.29 -27.75 -14.78
C MET A 1 -4.60 -26.25 -14.75
N LYS A 2 -5.75 -25.74 -15.21
CA LYS A 2 -6.07 -24.28 -15.18
C LYS A 2 -6.60 -23.75 -13.84
N ARG A 3 -6.97 -24.62 -12.88
CA ARG A 3 -7.54 -24.22 -11.58
C ARG A 3 -6.50 -23.89 -10.50
N THR A 4 -5.29 -24.47 -10.59
CA THR A 4 -4.23 -24.29 -9.59
C THR A 4 -3.49 -22.94 -9.73
N HIS A 5 -3.35 -22.43 -10.93
CA HIS A 5 -2.71 -21.12 -11.15
C HIS A 5 -3.61 -19.95 -10.77
N PHE A 6 -4.93 -20.16 -10.84
CA PHE A 6 -5.92 -19.20 -10.40
C PHE A 6 -5.96 -19.11 -8.86
N ALA A 7 -5.80 -20.23 -8.16
CA ALA A 7 -5.78 -20.27 -6.70
C ALA A 7 -4.53 -19.61 -6.11
N VAL A 8 -3.35 -19.77 -6.72
CA VAL A 8 -2.12 -19.09 -6.29
C VAL A 8 -2.16 -17.58 -6.58
N GLY A 9 -2.75 -17.18 -7.70
CA GLY A 9 -3.03 -15.78 -8.00
C GLY A 9 -4.08 -15.18 -7.06
N LEU A 10 -5.05 -15.98 -6.62
CA LEU A 10 -6.11 -15.55 -5.71
C LEU A 10 -5.66 -15.51 -4.24
N VAL A 11 -4.78 -16.41 -3.82
CA VAL A 11 -4.12 -16.32 -2.50
C VAL A 11 -3.22 -15.10 -2.44
N ALA A 12 -2.54 -14.73 -3.52
CA ALA A 12 -1.85 -13.45 -3.64
C ALA A 12 -2.81 -12.25 -3.66
N LEU A 13 -4.05 -12.40 -4.15
CA LEU A 13 -5.12 -11.39 -4.16
C LEU A 13 -5.95 -11.36 -2.87
N ALA A 14 -6.03 -12.46 -2.13
CA ALA A 14 -6.91 -12.60 -0.96
C ALA A 14 -6.32 -12.05 0.34
N ILE A 15 -5.11 -11.54 0.31
CA ILE A 15 -4.46 -11.03 1.50
C ILE A 15 -4.11 -9.57 1.28
N SER A 16 -5.08 -8.70 1.37
CA SER A 16 -4.78 -7.29 1.24
C SER A 16 -5.97 -6.37 1.45
N ALA A 17 -6.03 -5.56 2.40
CA ALA A 17 -6.54 -4.19 2.43
C ALA A 17 -6.56 -3.62 3.81
N THR A 18 -6.01 -2.56 3.96
CA THR A 18 -6.55 -1.33 4.53
C THR A 18 -5.45 -0.35 4.72
N SER A 19 -5.60 0.60 4.34
CA SER A 19 -5.16 1.95 4.10
C SER A 19 -4.72 2.06 2.65
N PHE A 20 -5.71 2.17 1.81
CA PHE A 20 -5.57 2.51 0.40
C PHE A 20 -4.94 3.89 0.16
N GLY A 21 -4.49 4.55 1.21
CA GLY A 21 -3.88 5.87 1.10
C GLY A 21 -2.37 5.92 1.31
N ASP A 22 -1.74 4.83 1.75
CA ASP A 22 -0.31 4.84 2.04
C ASP A 22 0.46 3.92 1.10
N VAL A 23 0.43 4.26 -0.17
CA VAL A 23 1.27 3.59 -1.16
C VAL A 23 2.71 4.05 -0.91
N THR A 24 3.46 3.29 -0.13
CA THR A 24 4.91 3.46 0.02
C THR A 24 5.59 2.97 -1.25
N PHE A 25 5.59 3.78 -2.29
CA PHE A 25 6.23 3.47 -3.57
C PHE A 25 7.75 3.29 -3.48
N GLY A 26 8.36 3.67 -2.36
CA GLY A 26 9.81 3.70 -2.19
C GLY A 26 10.49 2.40 -1.77
N GLY A 27 9.77 1.27 -1.69
CA GLY A 27 10.33 0.00 -1.20
C GLY A 27 10.70 0.04 0.29
N ALA A 28 11.36 -1.02 0.77
CA ALA A 28 11.69 -1.18 2.20
C ALA A 28 12.63 -0.10 2.75
N ARG A 29 13.40 0.58 1.89
CA ARG A 29 14.26 1.69 2.34
C ARG A 29 13.45 2.89 2.79
N ALA A 30 12.52 3.37 1.96
CA ALA A 30 11.62 4.46 2.32
C ALA A 30 10.68 4.04 3.46
N ALA A 31 10.14 2.82 3.42
CA ALA A 31 9.30 2.30 4.48
C ALA A 31 9.99 2.31 5.85
N GLY A 32 11.29 1.94 5.92
CA GLY A 32 12.10 2.02 7.13
C GLY A 32 12.34 3.46 7.64
N MET A 33 12.14 4.45 6.77
CA MET A 33 12.20 5.88 7.07
C MET A 33 10.82 6.50 7.28
N GLY A 34 9.79 5.74 7.67
CA GLY A 34 8.42 6.23 7.83
C GLY A 34 7.72 6.57 6.51
N GLY A 35 8.26 6.13 5.38
CA GLY A 35 7.82 6.52 4.05
C GLY A 35 8.37 7.86 3.58
N ALA A 36 9.25 8.52 4.35
CA ALA A 36 9.91 9.76 3.95
C ALA A 36 11.01 9.53 2.89
N GLY A 37 11.22 10.50 2.01
CA GLY A 37 12.25 10.44 0.99
C GLY A 37 11.89 11.08 -0.34
N LEU A 38 10.79 11.85 -0.41
CA LEU A 38 10.33 12.55 -1.61
C LEU A 38 11.39 13.47 -2.24
N ALA A 39 12.29 14.01 -1.43
CA ALA A 39 13.38 14.86 -1.85
C ALA A 39 14.74 14.16 -1.93
N LEU A 40 14.83 12.87 -1.62
CA LEU A 40 16.09 12.16 -1.55
C LEU A 40 16.26 11.17 -2.71
N PRO A 41 17.13 11.46 -3.68
CA PRO A 41 17.35 10.60 -4.86
C PRO A 41 18.29 9.42 -4.55
N PHE A 42 18.07 8.73 -3.42
CA PHE A 42 18.75 7.48 -3.12
C PHE A 42 17.99 6.30 -3.74
N ASP A 43 18.65 5.23 -4.10
CA ASP A 43 18.05 4.05 -4.74
C ASP A 43 17.18 4.37 -5.97
N ILE A 44 17.78 5.07 -6.92
CA ILE A 44 17.11 5.64 -8.10
C ILE A 44 16.30 4.59 -8.89
N GLY A 45 16.64 3.30 -8.79
CA GLY A 45 15.88 2.22 -9.42
C GLY A 45 14.46 2.06 -8.88
N ASN A 46 14.22 2.46 -7.63
CA ASN A 46 12.96 2.22 -6.92
C ASN A 46 12.17 3.50 -6.65
N ASN A 47 12.86 4.62 -6.53
CA ASN A 47 12.26 5.84 -5.98
C ASN A 47 11.60 6.74 -7.01
N TYR A 48 11.70 6.44 -8.32
CA TYR A 48 11.01 7.23 -9.34
C TYR A 48 9.48 7.26 -9.14
N ARG A 49 8.95 6.25 -8.46
CA ARG A 49 7.53 6.22 -8.07
C ARG A 49 7.20 7.21 -6.96
N MET A 50 8.16 7.47 -6.07
CA MET A 50 8.02 8.50 -5.04
C MET A 50 8.13 9.89 -5.65
N ASN A 51 9.04 10.07 -6.63
CA ASN A 51 9.22 11.31 -7.33
C ASN A 51 9.88 11.03 -8.70
N PRO A 52 9.16 11.19 -9.82
CA PRO A 52 9.71 10.91 -11.15
C PRO A 52 10.91 11.79 -11.51
N ALA A 53 11.14 12.91 -10.83
CA ALA A 53 12.34 13.71 -11.02
C ALA A 53 13.64 12.92 -10.71
N PHE A 54 13.59 11.88 -9.89
CA PHE A 54 14.76 11.06 -9.59
C PHE A 54 15.34 10.37 -10.83
N LEU A 55 14.56 10.18 -11.89
CA LEU A 55 15.03 9.61 -13.15
C LEU A 55 16.07 10.49 -13.85
N GLY A 56 15.96 11.81 -13.69
CA GLY A 56 16.94 12.76 -14.22
C GLY A 56 18.14 13.00 -13.29
N TYR A 57 18.11 12.47 -12.05
CA TYR A 57 19.17 12.66 -11.09
C TYR A 57 20.06 11.41 -10.98
N GLY A 58 21.38 11.61 -10.81
CA GLY A 58 22.33 10.52 -10.56
C GLY A 58 22.83 9.79 -11.80
N SER A 59 23.24 8.52 -11.63
CA SER A 59 23.84 7.70 -12.66
C SER A 59 22.86 7.34 -13.78
N LYS A 60 23.35 7.32 -15.02
CA LYS A 60 22.61 6.83 -16.19
C LYS A 60 22.77 5.31 -16.39
N ALA A 61 23.54 4.63 -15.54
CA ALA A 61 23.73 3.18 -15.61
C ALA A 61 22.40 2.44 -15.48
N PRO A 62 22.25 1.33 -16.20
CA PRO A 62 21.09 0.47 -16.04
C PRO A 62 20.95 -0.02 -14.60
N THR A 63 19.74 -0.02 -14.09
CA THR A 63 19.42 -0.47 -12.75
C THR A 63 18.17 -1.32 -12.80
N LEU A 64 18.27 -2.55 -12.31
CA LEU A 64 17.13 -3.44 -12.13
C LEU A 64 16.67 -3.35 -10.69
N GLN A 65 15.42 -2.99 -10.50
CA GLN A 65 14.74 -3.15 -9.24
C GLN A 65 14.19 -4.58 -9.18
N TRP A 66 14.75 -5.38 -8.30
CA TRP A 66 14.19 -6.69 -7.97
C TRP A 66 12.82 -6.50 -7.26
N PRO A 67 11.89 -7.45 -7.40
CA PRO A 67 10.59 -7.31 -6.78
C PRO A 67 10.67 -6.91 -5.31
N SER A 68 10.02 -5.82 -4.96
CA SER A 68 9.76 -5.43 -3.58
C SER A 68 8.40 -5.98 -3.19
N ILE A 69 8.31 -6.59 -2.03
CA ILE A 69 7.08 -7.17 -1.50
C ILE A 69 6.88 -6.61 -0.09
N GLY A 70 5.69 -6.10 0.17
CA GLY A 70 5.27 -5.66 1.49
C GLY A 70 3.90 -6.19 1.84
N TYR A 71 3.64 -6.38 3.12
CA TYR A 71 2.32 -6.64 3.62
C TYR A 71 2.00 -5.74 4.80
N LYS A 72 0.72 -5.46 4.99
CA LYS A 72 0.21 -4.61 6.05
C LYS A 72 -0.96 -5.31 6.73
N LEU A 73 -0.99 -5.19 8.04
CA LEU A 73 -2.05 -5.73 8.89
C LEU A 73 -2.61 -4.58 9.73
N ASP A 74 -3.92 -4.45 9.77
CA ASP A 74 -4.61 -3.49 10.64
C ASP A 74 -5.67 -4.22 11.44
N GLY A 75 -5.58 -4.14 12.76
CA GLY A 75 -6.49 -4.82 13.67
C GLY A 75 -6.36 -6.36 13.72
N ILE A 76 -5.40 -6.95 13.01
CA ILE A 76 -5.21 -8.42 12.96
C ILE A 76 -3.79 -8.77 13.39
N GLY A 77 -3.64 -9.75 14.29
CA GLY A 77 -2.34 -10.34 14.60
C GLY A 77 -1.87 -11.32 13.53
N ILE A 78 -0.56 -11.53 13.40
CA ILE A 78 0.03 -12.47 12.41
C ILE A 78 -0.53 -13.90 12.58
N GLY A 79 -0.81 -14.34 13.82
CA GLY A 79 -1.43 -15.63 14.10
C GLY A 79 -2.80 -15.80 13.43
N ASN A 80 -3.63 -14.78 13.51
CA ASN A 80 -4.99 -14.82 12.95
C ASN A 80 -4.99 -14.86 11.41
N VAL A 81 -3.95 -14.30 10.75
CA VAL A 81 -3.81 -14.39 9.28
C VAL A 81 -3.60 -15.84 8.84
N ARG A 82 -2.82 -16.60 9.59
CA ARG A 82 -2.59 -18.03 9.32
C ARG A 82 -3.90 -18.83 9.41
N ASP A 83 -4.74 -18.53 10.38
CA ASP A 83 -6.02 -19.22 10.59
C ASP A 83 -7.01 -18.87 9.48
N VAL A 84 -7.05 -17.61 9.05
CA VAL A 84 -7.87 -17.16 7.90
C VAL A 84 -7.43 -17.87 6.61
N VAL A 85 -6.14 -17.88 6.32
CA VAL A 85 -5.58 -18.51 5.11
C VAL A 85 -5.76 -20.05 5.17
N GLY A 86 -5.58 -20.65 6.34
CA GLY A 86 -5.82 -22.08 6.56
C GLY A 86 -7.28 -22.45 6.28
N ASN A 87 -8.22 -21.70 6.81
CA ASN A 87 -9.66 -21.96 6.64
C ASN A 87 -10.13 -21.72 5.18
N ILE A 88 -9.57 -20.74 4.48
CA ILE A 88 -9.85 -20.51 3.04
C ILE A 88 -9.32 -21.65 2.17
N ASN A 89 -8.15 -22.19 2.47
CA ASN A 89 -7.52 -23.26 1.68
C ASN A 89 -8.24 -24.62 1.80
N HIS A 90 -8.97 -24.86 2.87
CA HIS A 90 -9.67 -26.12 3.07
C HIS A 90 -11.08 -26.17 2.43
N GLY A 91 -11.51 -25.11 1.74
CA GLY A 91 -12.73 -25.12 0.90
C GLY A 91 -14.04 -25.23 1.64
N ALA A 92 -14.01 -25.38 2.95
CA ALA A 92 -15.17 -25.42 3.82
C ALA A 92 -14.86 -24.58 5.06
N LEU A 93 -15.37 -23.36 5.10
CA LEU A 93 -15.62 -22.73 6.38
C LEU A 93 -16.76 -23.51 7.04
N ASP A 94 -16.43 -24.42 7.94
CA ASP A 94 -17.43 -25.02 8.80
C ASP A 94 -18.05 -23.95 9.73
N ALA A 95 -19.15 -24.29 10.37
CA ALA A 95 -19.86 -23.39 11.26
C ALA A 95 -18.93 -22.80 12.35
N SER A 96 -17.97 -23.56 12.84
CA SER A 96 -17.02 -23.14 13.88
C SER A 96 -15.99 -22.15 13.34
N GLY A 97 -15.54 -22.30 12.09
CA GLY A 97 -14.63 -21.40 11.42
C GLY A 97 -15.27 -20.04 11.12
N ILE A 98 -16.52 -20.01 10.66
CA ILE A 98 -17.27 -18.77 10.44
C ILE A 98 -17.49 -18.05 11.77
N LEU A 99 -17.76 -18.77 12.83
CA LEU A 99 -17.94 -18.21 14.15
C LEU A 99 -16.66 -17.58 14.69
N THR A 100 -15.56 -18.30 14.55
CA THR A 100 -14.25 -17.83 14.95
C THR A 100 -13.87 -16.58 14.15
N LEU A 101 -14.14 -16.57 12.85
CA LEU A 101 -13.97 -15.38 12.02
C LEU A 101 -14.89 -14.26 12.46
N ALA A 102 -16.18 -14.51 12.65
CA ALA A 102 -17.13 -13.49 13.09
C ALA A 102 -16.71 -12.88 14.44
N ARG A 103 -16.30 -13.69 15.41
CA ARG A 103 -15.79 -13.21 16.70
C ARG A 103 -14.49 -12.43 16.58
N ASN A 104 -13.52 -12.96 15.82
CA ASN A 104 -12.23 -12.29 15.63
C ASN A 104 -12.32 -11.00 14.81
N TYR A 105 -13.37 -10.84 14.00
CA TYR A 105 -13.58 -9.65 13.17
C TYR A 105 -14.67 -8.72 13.69
N ALA A 106 -15.44 -9.14 14.69
CA ALA A 106 -16.54 -8.36 15.24
C ALA A 106 -16.11 -7.30 16.26
N ASP A 107 -14.89 -7.38 16.82
CA ASP A 107 -14.37 -6.42 17.79
C ASP A 107 -13.94 -5.08 17.16
N GLY A 108 -13.95 -4.97 15.83
CA GLY A 108 -13.63 -3.74 15.11
C GLY A 108 -13.26 -3.98 13.65
N PRO A 109 -13.01 -2.92 12.87
CA PRO A 109 -12.54 -3.04 11.50
C PRO A 109 -11.22 -3.79 11.43
N LYS A 110 -11.13 -4.74 10.51
CA LYS A 110 -9.92 -5.53 10.27
C LYS A 110 -9.51 -5.44 8.82
N ALA A 111 -8.21 -5.52 8.63
CA ALA A 111 -7.74 -5.40 7.28
C ALA A 111 -6.34 -5.94 7.02
N VAL A 112 -6.13 -6.42 5.81
CA VAL A 112 -4.88 -7.01 5.33
C VAL A 112 -4.54 -6.46 3.96
N SER A 113 -3.31 -6.00 3.68
CA SER A 113 -2.85 -5.62 2.34
C SER A 113 -1.51 -6.21 1.96
N PHE A 114 -1.38 -6.50 0.65
CA PHE A 114 -0.13 -6.81 -0.03
C PHE A 114 0.15 -5.79 -1.11
N ASN A 115 1.39 -5.41 -1.22
CA ASN A 115 1.88 -4.64 -2.34
C ASN A 115 3.13 -5.29 -2.92
N GLY A 116 3.34 -5.05 -4.20
CA GLY A 116 4.53 -5.50 -4.90
C GLY A 116 4.88 -4.55 -6.02
N ASN A 117 6.17 -4.43 -6.29
CA ASN A 117 6.64 -3.65 -7.42
C ASN A 117 7.94 -4.19 -7.97
N LEU A 118 8.15 -3.97 -9.26
CA LEU A 118 9.38 -4.26 -9.98
C LEU A 118 9.60 -3.17 -11.03
N GLY A 119 10.85 -2.97 -11.45
CA GLY A 119 11.14 -1.97 -12.46
C GLY A 119 12.57 -2.01 -12.97
N VAL A 120 12.78 -1.38 -14.12
CA VAL A 120 14.08 -1.16 -14.71
C VAL A 120 14.24 0.31 -15.07
N LYS A 121 15.43 0.85 -14.81
CA LYS A 121 15.83 2.20 -15.21
C LYS A 121 16.98 2.11 -16.19
N VAL A 122 16.90 2.86 -17.29
CA VAL A 122 17.96 3.00 -18.28
C VAL A 122 18.08 4.48 -18.66
N GLY A 123 19.22 5.08 -18.35
CA GLY A 123 19.38 6.53 -18.55
C GLY A 123 18.40 7.35 -17.71
N GLY A 124 17.64 8.20 -18.39
CA GLY A 124 16.55 8.99 -17.80
C GLY A 124 15.18 8.30 -17.86
N PHE A 125 15.09 7.10 -18.43
CA PHE A 125 13.83 6.36 -18.56
C PHE A 125 13.69 5.29 -17.49
N ALA A 126 12.46 5.00 -17.12
CA ALA A 126 12.11 3.84 -16.33
C ALA A 126 10.87 3.15 -16.87
N PHE A 127 10.83 1.85 -16.68
CA PHE A 127 9.69 0.99 -16.96
C PHE A 127 9.42 0.15 -15.74
N GLY A 128 8.17 0.00 -15.37
CA GLY A 128 7.83 -0.76 -14.18
C GLY A 128 6.42 -1.30 -14.16
N ALA A 129 6.23 -2.20 -13.22
CA ALA A 129 4.92 -2.69 -12.84
C ALA A 129 4.82 -2.68 -11.31
N SER A 130 3.66 -2.33 -10.81
CA SER A 130 3.35 -2.43 -9.40
C SER A 130 1.88 -2.80 -9.21
N GLY A 131 1.57 -3.25 -8.03
CA GLY A 131 0.21 -3.60 -7.67
C GLY A 131 0.03 -3.63 -6.18
N GLU A 132 -1.20 -3.43 -5.81
CA GLU A 132 -1.70 -3.59 -4.46
C GLU A 132 -3.05 -4.28 -4.52
N ALA A 133 -3.32 -5.09 -3.55
CA ALA A 133 -4.61 -5.72 -3.45
C ALA A 133 -5.04 -5.88 -1.99
N GLY A 134 -6.36 -5.83 -1.66
CA GLY A 134 -6.86 -5.74 -0.33
C GLY A 134 -8.24 -6.19 0.05
N ILE A 135 -8.38 -6.71 1.31
CA ILE A 135 -9.66 -7.02 1.93
C ILE A 135 -9.83 -6.24 3.23
N ASN A 136 -10.99 -5.68 3.38
CA ASN A 136 -11.41 -4.93 4.54
C ASN A 136 -12.72 -5.51 5.07
N SER A 137 -12.80 -5.78 6.36
CA SER A 137 -14.04 -6.20 7.02
C SER A 137 -14.52 -5.12 7.99
N LEU A 138 -15.79 -4.78 7.87
CA LEU A 138 -16.44 -3.76 8.67
C LEU A 138 -17.68 -4.36 9.37
N PRO A 139 -17.55 -4.75 10.64
CA PRO A 139 -18.70 -5.15 11.44
C PRO A 139 -19.53 -3.91 11.80
N ASN A 140 -20.86 -4.03 11.77
CA ASN A 140 -21.72 -2.99 12.34
C ASN A 140 -21.72 -3.03 13.88
N ALA A 141 -22.24 -1.98 14.52
CA ALA A 141 -22.24 -1.87 15.98
C ALA A 141 -22.99 -3.03 16.67
N VAL A 142 -24.03 -3.56 16.03
CA VAL A 142 -24.80 -4.69 16.56
C VAL A 142 -23.96 -5.97 16.62
N LEU A 143 -23.22 -6.26 15.54
CA LEU A 143 -22.33 -7.42 15.49
C LEU A 143 -21.18 -7.28 16.50
N GLN A 144 -20.62 -6.07 16.64
CA GLN A 144 -19.58 -5.79 17.63
C GLN A 144 -20.08 -6.03 19.06
N THR A 145 -21.24 -5.48 19.42
CA THR A 145 -21.83 -5.66 20.75
C THR A 145 -22.12 -7.14 21.03
N TRP A 146 -22.67 -7.86 20.05
CA TRP A 146 -22.91 -9.30 20.17
C TRP A 146 -21.62 -10.06 20.48
N ALA A 147 -20.54 -9.80 19.72
CA ALA A 147 -19.25 -10.47 19.92
C ALA A 147 -18.60 -10.15 21.27
N GLN A 148 -18.67 -8.88 21.70
CA GLN A 148 -18.12 -8.43 23.00
C GLN A 148 -18.85 -9.07 24.18
N ASN A 149 -20.14 -9.41 24.03
CA ASN A 149 -20.93 -10.09 25.04
C ASN A 149 -20.76 -11.62 25.02
N GLY A 150 -19.72 -12.14 24.37
CA GLY A 150 -19.45 -13.58 24.29
C GLY A 150 -20.36 -14.33 23.33
N GLY A 151 -20.91 -13.64 22.33
CA GLY A 151 -21.93 -14.04 21.37
C GLY A 151 -22.03 -15.52 21.03
N ASP A 152 -23.22 -16.07 21.16
CA ASP A 152 -23.56 -17.41 20.72
C ASP A 152 -24.18 -17.34 19.32
N VAL A 153 -23.82 -18.27 18.43
CA VAL A 153 -24.33 -18.33 17.04
C VAL A 153 -25.84 -18.48 16.97
N SER A 154 -26.41 -19.21 17.90
CA SER A 154 -27.86 -19.39 18.00
C SER A 154 -28.61 -18.06 18.24
N ASN A 155 -27.89 -17.04 18.72
CA ASN A 155 -28.44 -15.75 19.13
C ASN A 155 -27.83 -14.57 18.37
N VAL A 156 -27.32 -14.76 17.15
CA VAL A 156 -26.86 -13.64 16.33
C VAL A 156 -28.06 -12.76 15.99
N PRO A 157 -28.07 -11.46 16.36
CA PRO A 157 -29.17 -10.58 15.99
C PRO A 157 -29.34 -10.52 14.46
N SER A 158 -30.58 -10.59 13.98
CA SER A 158 -30.87 -10.57 12.54
C SER A 158 -30.35 -9.31 11.83
N ASN A 159 -30.25 -8.21 12.54
CA ASN A 159 -29.69 -6.94 12.07
C ASN A 159 -28.17 -6.80 12.31
N ALA A 160 -27.51 -7.82 12.86
CA ALA A 160 -26.05 -7.89 12.87
C ALA A 160 -25.56 -7.99 11.42
N ARG A 161 -24.45 -7.34 11.09
CA ARG A 161 -23.93 -7.31 9.72
C ARG A 161 -22.41 -7.20 9.70
N LEU A 162 -21.79 -8.02 8.84
CA LEU A 162 -20.39 -7.95 8.48
C LEU A 162 -20.29 -7.62 6.99
N ASP A 163 -19.71 -6.49 6.67
CA ASP A 163 -19.37 -6.11 5.31
C ASP A 163 -17.91 -6.45 5.00
N ALA A 164 -17.66 -7.03 3.84
CA ALA A 164 -16.34 -7.33 3.32
C ALA A 164 -16.13 -6.61 1.98
N TYR A 165 -15.07 -5.82 1.91
CA TYR A 165 -14.67 -5.10 0.71
C TYR A 165 -13.34 -5.64 0.20
N GLY A 166 -13.29 -5.99 -1.08
CA GLY A 166 -12.06 -6.28 -1.78
C GLY A 166 -11.73 -5.13 -2.73
N PHE A 167 -10.50 -4.66 -2.69
CA PHE A 167 -9.99 -3.70 -3.65
C PHE A 167 -8.58 -4.10 -4.07
N GLY A 168 -8.23 -3.90 -5.31
CA GLY A 168 -6.87 -4.09 -5.78
C GLY A 168 -6.63 -3.28 -7.04
N TYR A 169 -5.38 -3.06 -7.34
CA TYR A 169 -4.99 -2.53 -8.64
C TYR A 169 -3.65 -3.10 -9.08
N GLN A 170 -3.46 -3.15 -10.37
CA GLN A 170 -2.18 -3.34 -11.03
C GLN A 170 -1.93 -2.15 -11.95
N GLN A 171 -0.69 -1.71 -11.99
CA GLN A 171 -0.31 -0.62 -12.88
C GLN A 171 0.99 -0.92 -13.61
N TYR A 172 1.06 -0.46 -14.84
CA TYR A 172 2.26 -0.43 -15.67
C TYR A 172 2.68 1.01 -15.86
N GLU A 173 3.96 1.26 -15.81
CA GLU A 173 4.50 2.60 -15.70
C GLU A 173 5.63 2.83 -16.70
N ILE A 174 5.64 4.03 -17.29
CA ILE A 174 6.74 4.54 -18.08
C ILE A 174 7.08 5.92 -17.53
N GLY A 175 8.29 6.07 -17.03
CA GLY A 175 8.80 7.32 -16.48
C GLY A 175 9.91 7.92 -17.31
N TYR A 176 10.00 9.25 -17.32
CA TYR A 176 11.12 9.99 -17.87
C TYR A 176 11.48 11.16 -16.97
N GLY A 177 12.78 11.41 -16.81
CA GLY A 177 13.29 12.56 -16.08
C GLY A 177 14.55 13.13 -16.69
N ASN A 178 14.72 14.42 -16.57
CA ASN A 178 15.89 15.15 -17.04
C ASN A 178 16.33 16.20 -16.01
N SER A 179 17.59 16.58 -16.09
CA SER A 179 18.17 17.57 -15.19
C SER A 179 18.91 18.68 -15.92
N MET A 180 18.84 19.86 -15.35
CA MET A 180 19.56 21.03 -15.82
C MET A 180 20.37 21.66 -14.67
N ARG A 181 21.55 22.15 -14.97
CA ARG A 181 22.35 22.93 -14.03
C ARG A 181 21.88 24.36 -14.06
N THR A 182 21.73 24.94 -12.88
CA THR A 182 21.46 26.36 -12.68
C THR A 182 22.69 27.05 -12.03
N LYS A 183 22.68 28.35 -11.96
CA LYS A 183 23.78 29.12 -11.28
C LYS A 183 23.96 28.74 -9.80
N VAL A 184 22.90 28.30 -9.14
CA VAL A 184 22.87 28.04 -7.68
C VAL A 184 22.60 26.56 -7.30
N GLY A 185 22.40 25.68 -8.30
CA GLY A 185 22.15 24.28 -8.01
C GLY A 185 21.78 23.45 -9.23
N LYS A 186 21.17 22.30 -8.99
CA LYS A 186 20.70 21.38 -10.03
C LYS A 186 19.19 21.19 -9.90
N LEU A 187 18.46 21.61 -10.92
CA LEU A 187 17.03 21.35 -11.06
C LEU A 187 16.82 20.06 -11.85
N THR A 188 15.95 19.19 -11.38
CA THR A 188 15.54 17.98 -12.07
C THR A 188 14.03 17.92 -12.13
N VAL A 189 13.49 17.56 -13.29
CA VAL A 189 12.06 17.38 -13.51
C VAL A 189 11.79 16.01 -14.06
N GLY A 190 10.61 15.47 -13.81
CA GLY A 190 10.23 14.17 -14.33
C GLY A 190 8.73 13.98 -14.41
N ALA A 191 8.32 13.05 -15.23
CA ALA A 191 6.95 12.63 -15.37
C ALA A 191 6.87 11.10 -15.40
N ASN A 192 5.78 10.56 -14.90
CA ASN A 192 5.48 9.15 -14.91
C ASN A 192 4.06 8.94 -15.48
N LEU A 193 3.94 8.22 -16.58
CA LEU A 193 2.69 7.80 -17.18
C LEU A 193 2.35 6.41 -16.67
N ARG A 194 1.14 6.22 -16.18
CA ARG A 194 0.68 4.95 -15.59
C ARG A 194 -0.61 4.49 -16.25
N ARG A 195 -0.67 3.24 -16.66
CA ARG A 195 -1.91 2.54 -16.95
C ARG A 195 -2.31 1.72 -15.75
N VAL A 196 -3.48 1.99 -15.20
CA VAL A 196 -3.99 1.39 -13.97
C VAL A 196 -5.21 0.55 -14.30
N LYS A 197 -5.21 -0.72 -13.87
CA LYS A 197 -6.39 -1.57 -13.87
C LYS A 197 -6.76 -1.86 -12.42
N ALA A 198 -7.90 -1.37 -12.00
CA ALA A 198 -8.40 -1.52 -10.64
C ALA A 198 -9.55 -2.53 -10.57
N TYR A 199 -9.68 -3.18 -9.42
CA TYR A 199 -10.63 -4.22 -9.11
C TYR A 199 -11.35 -3.88 -7.82
N TYR A 200 -12.65 -4.10 -7.76
CA TYR A 200 -13.47 -3.87 -6.57
C TYR A 200 -14.51 -4.98 -6.40
N ALA A 201 -14.69 -5.42 -5.18
CA ALA A 201 -15.78 -6.30 -4.79
C ALA A 201 -16.34 -5.87 -3.44
N HIS A 202 -17.64 -6.04 -3.24
CA HIS A 202 -18.30 -5.89 -1.95
C HIS A 202 -19.24 -7.06 -1.72
N LYS A 203 -19.17 -7.64 -0.55
CA LYS A 203 -20.09 -8.69 -0.08
C LYS A 203 -20.43 -8.40 1.38
N PHE A 204 -21.57 -8.89 1.81
CA PHE A 204 -21.95 -8.80 3.21
C PHE A 204 -22.60 -10.09 3.70
N ALA A 205 -22.52 -10.31 4.99
CA ALA A 205 -23.29 -11.32 5.70
C ALA A 205 -24.11 -10.63 6.79
N ASP A 206 -25.42 -10.83 6.78
CA ASP A 206 -26.30 -10.43 7.88
C ASP A 206 -26.40 -11.52 8.95
N GLY A 207 -27.02 -11.21 10.09
CA GLY A 207 -27.15 -12.14 11.19
C GLY A 207 -27.91 -13.42 10.81
N THR A 208 -28.89 -13.32 9.92
CA THR A 208 -29.64 -14.48 9.40
C THR A 208 -28.73 -15.38 8.56
N THR A 209 -27.93 -14.80 7.69
CA THR A 209 -26.94 -15.52 6.87
C THR A 209 -25.87 -16.18 7.76
N ILE A 210 -25.37 -15.48 8.78
CA ILE A 210 -24.40 -16.01 9.73
C ILE A 210 -25.01 -17.20 10.49
N GLN A 211 -26.24 -17.07 10.97
CA GLN A 211 -26.96 -18.10 11.73
C GLN A 211 -27.26 -19.32 10.86
N ASN A 212 -27.78 -19.16 9.66
CA ASN A 212 -28.12 -20.25 8.73
C ASN A 212 -26.88 -21.03 8.28
N ASN A 213 -25.77 -20.32 8.01
CA ASN A 213 -24.52 -20.96 7.61
C ASN A 213 -23.85 -21.71 8.78
N SER A 214 -24.12 -21.32 10.03
CA SER A 214 -23.65 -22.05 11.21
C SER A 214 -24.34 -23.40 11.41
N THR A 215 -25.54 -23.55 10.89
CA THR A 215 -26.34 -24.79 11.02
C THR A 215 -26.27 -25.69 9.81
N GLY A 216 -25.91 -25.19 8.64
CA GLY A 216 -26.03 -25.91 7.35
C GLY A 216 -24.75 -26.10 6.53
N GLY A 217 -23.61 -25.60 6.97
CA GLY A 217 -22.38 -25.57 6.17
C GLY A 217 -22.46 -24.58 4.99
N VAL A 218 -21.41 -23.80 4.78
CA VAL A 218 -21.34 -22.85 3.65
C VAL A 218 -21.30 -23.63 2.34
N GLN A 219 -22.42 -23.70 1.65
CA GLN A 219 -22.40 -24.09 0.25
C GLN A 219 -21.80 -22.95 -0.57
N ASN A 220 -20.57 -23.16 -1.04
CA ASN A 220 -19.85 -22.30 -1.99
C ASN A 220 -19.38 -20.91 -1.47
N GLY A 221 -18.37 -20.88 -0.65
CA GLY A 221 -17.55 -19.67 -0.41
C GLY A 221 -16.83 -19.12 -1.65
N SER A 222 -17.08 -19.67 -2.84
CA SER A 222 -16.51 -19.24 -4.11
C SER A 222 -17.04 -17.89 -4.61
N GLY A 223 -18.19 -17.43 -4.14
CA GLY A 223 -18.81 -16.18 -4.59
C GLY A 223 -18.15 -14.90 -4.05
N LEU A 224 -17.43 -14.96 -2.93
CA LEU A 224 -16.77 -13.79 -2.32
C LEU A 224 -15.64 -13.21 -3.17
N LEU A 225 -15.07 -14.01 -4.08
CA LEU A 225 -13.86 -13.65 -4.81
C LEU A 225 -14.02 -13.74 -6.35
N THR A 226 -15.22 -13.97 -6.87
CA THR A 226 -15.41 -14.16 -8.31
C THR A 226 -15.98 -12.98 -9.05
N ASP A 227 -16.71 -12.09 -8.37
CA ASP A 227 -17.44 -10.99 -9.00
C ASP A 227 -16.77 -9.64 -8.73
N PHE A 228 -15.58 -9.44 -9.31
CA PHE A 228 -14.91 -8.14 -9.24
C PHE A 228 -15.38 -7.20 -10.35
N ALA A 229 -15.87 -6.02 -9.98
CA ALA A 229 -15.97 -4.92 -10.91
C ALA A 229 -14.56 -4.45 -11.30
N THR A 230 -14.31 -4.26 -12.58
CA THR A 230 -13.00 -3.83 -13.08
C THR A 230 -13.10 -2.49 -13.80
N LYS A 231 -12.10 -1.63 -13.61
CA LYS A 231 -11.94 -0.36 -14.32
C LYS A 231 -10.49 -0.21 -14.77
N ASP A 232 -10.32 0.32 -15.97
CA ASP A 232 -9.02 0.57 -16.60
C ASP A 232 -8.91 2.06 -16.93
N SER A 233 -7.79 2.69 -16.59
CA SER A 233 -7.59 4.11 -16.83
C SER A 233 -6.10 4.47 -16.84
N THR A 234 -5.81 5.70 -17.26
CA THR A 234 -4.45 6.24 -17.32
C THR A 234 -4.30 7.42 -16.38
N GLY A 235 -3.16 7.50 -15.72
CA GLY A 235 -2.78 8.60 -14.83
C GLY A 235 -1.40 9.12 -15.13
N VAL A 236 -1.12 10.34 -14.67
CA VAL A 236 0.19 11.00 -14.83
C VAL A 236 0.64 11.58 -13.50
N ASP A 237 1.89 11.36 -13.14
CA ASP A 237 2.54 12.03 -12.02
C ASP A 237 3.60 12.99 -12.55
N LEU A 238 3.78 14.14 -11.88
CA LEU A 238 4.77 15.16 -12.21
C LEU A 238 5.63 15.44 -10.98
N GLY A 239 6.95 15.36 -11.16
CA GLY A 239 7.91 15.57 -10.08
C GLY A 239 8.94 16.64 -10.36
N VAL A 240 9.38 17.28 -9.31
CA VAL A 240 10.49 18.22 -9.32
C VAL A 240 11.42 17.94 -8.15
N LEU A 241 12.72 18.14 -8.37
CA LEU A 241 13.77 18.05 -7.36
C LEU A 241 14.76 19.17 -7.57
N TYR A 242 15.09 19.87 -6.50
CA TYR A 242 16.14 20.89 -6.52
C TYR A 242 17.23 20.55 -5.50
N ASN A 243 18.45 20.47 -5.96
CA ASN A 243 19.62 20.24 -5.11
C ASN A 243 20.45 21.53 -4.96
N PHE A 244 20.74 21.90 -3.72
CA PHE A 244 21.54 23.05 -3.33
C PHE A 244 22.97 22.62 -2.93
N PRO A 245 23.92 22.48 -3.86
CA PRO A 245 25.26 21.97 -3.53
C PRO A 245 26.03 22.89 -2.57
N LYS A 246 25.70 24.19 -2.52
CA LYS A 246 26.33 25.15 -1.62
C LYS A 246 25.86 25.09 -0.17
N ILE A 247 24.74 24.37 0.09
CA ILE A 247 24.15 24.18 1.42
C ILE A 247 24.21 22.68 1.74
N ASN A 248 25.43 22.14 1.85
CA ASN A 248 25.70 20.77 2.33
C ASN A 248 24.68 19.71 1.87
N ASN A 249 24.48 19.60 0.53
CA ASN A 249 23.55 18.60 -0.04
C ASN A 249 22.11 18.68 0.49
N LEU A 250 21.58 19.89 0.58
CA LEU A 250 20.17 20.12 0.81
C LEU A 250 19.38 19.85 -0.47
N PHE A 251 18.26 19.12 -0.34
CA PHE A 251 17.34 18.82 -1.41
C PHE A 251 15.93 19.30 -1.07
N LEU A 252 15.25 19.89 -2.06
CA LEU A 252 13.82 20.16 -2.00
C LEU A 252 13.12 19.34 -3.09
N GLY A 253 12.06 18.63 -2.74
CA GLY A 253 11.26 17.82 -3.63
C GLY A 253 9.81 18.27 -3.69
N GLY A 254 9.20 18.17 -4.86
CA GLY A 254 7.77 18.36 -5.06
C GLY A 254 7.23 17.27 -5.97
N LEU A 255 6.02 16.83 -5.69
CA LEU A 255 5.30 15.84 -6.48
C LEU A 255 3.83 16.23 -6.58
N VAL A 256 3.33 16.30 -7.81
CA VAL A 256 1.89 16.23 -8.07
C VAL A 256 1.60 14.80 -8.48
N GLN A 257 1.15 13.99 -7.54
CA GLN A 257 0.71 12.63 -7.82
C GLN A 257 -0.68 12.70 -8.42
N ASN A 258 -0.93 11.88 -9.45
CA ASN A 258 -2.18 11.94 -10.20
C ASN A 258 -2.48 13.35 -10.75
N ALA A 259 -1.50 14.04 -11.32
CA ALA A 259 -1.70 15.32 -12.01
C ALA A 259 -2.79 15.19 -13.08
N ILE A 260 -2.83 14.02 -13.76
CA ILE A 260 -4.00 13.51 -14.46
C ILE A 260 -4.52 12.32 -13.66
N GLU A 261 -5.70 12.48 -13.09
CA GLU A 261 -6.33 11.44 -12.27
C GLU A 261 -6.84 10.29 -13.13
N PRO A 262 -6.50 9.03 -12.82
CA PRO A 262 -7.16 7.89 -13.44
C PRO A 262 -8.67 7.94 -13.18
N ASN A 263 -9.49 7.87 -14.24
CA ASN A 263 -10.94 7.88 -14.11
C ASN A 263 -11.45 6.50 -13.66
N ILE A 264 -11.19 6.18 -12.39
CA ILE A 264 -11.59 4.93 -11.76
C ILE A 264 -12.72 5.24 -10.78
N LYS A 265 -13.95 4.92 -11.19
CA LYS A 265 -15.14 5.07 -10.38
C LYS A 265 -15.86 3.72 -10.32
N PHE A 266 -16.14 3.25 -9.12
CA PHE A 266 -16.97 2.09 -8.87
C PHE A 266 -18.30 2.53 -8.28
N ASN A 267 -19.35 1.77 -8.55
CA ASN A 267 -20.62 1.93 -7.85
C ASN A 267 -20.48 1.24 -6.51
N TYR A 268 -20.25 2.02 -5.46
CA TYR A 268 -20.14 1.51 -4.10
C TYR A 268 -21.55 1.31 -3.56
N GLU A 269 -21.85 0.07 -3.15
CA GLU A 269 -23.11 -0.23 -2.47
C GLU A 269 -22.98 0.10 -0.97
N ALA A 270 -24.00 0.73 -0.43
CA ALA A 270 -24.04 1.04 0.99
C ALA A 270 -24.55 -0.16 1.79
N PRO A 271 -23.98 -0.45 2.97
CA PRO A 271 -24.59 -1.40 3.89
C PRO A 271 -26.01 -0.98 4.24
N GLY A 272 -27.00 -1.87 4.01
CA GLY A 272 -28.40 -1.62 4.40
C GLY A 272 -29.10 -0.45 3.74
N GLY A 273 -28.66 0.01 2.55
CA GLY A 273 -29.31 1.10 1.80
C GLY A 273 -29.00 2.51 2.31
N GLY A 274 -28.03 2.67 3.20
CA GLY A 274 -27.50 3.97 3.66
C GLY A 274 -26.53 4.62 2.67
N ASN A 275 -25.87 5.70 3.06
CA ASN A 275 -24.81 6.31 2.26
C ASN A 275 -23.66 5.32 2.03
N PRO A 276 -23.09 5.26 0.83
CA PRO A 276 -21.98 4.35 0.56
C PRO A 276 -20.84 4.62 1.54
N ILE A 277 -20.46 3.60 2.31
CA ILE A 277 -19.26 3.66 3.12
C ILE A 277 -18.10 3.46 2.17
N VAL A 278 -17.60 4.55 1.61
CA VAL A 278 -16.27 4.54 1.00
C VAL A 278 -15.28 4.57 2.17
N PRO A 279 -14.52 3.53 2.44
CA PRO A 279 -13.51 3.55 3.49
C PRO A 279 -12.62 4.79 3.29
N ASN A 280 -12.33 5.54 4.35
CA ASN A 280 -11.42 6.68 4.27
C ASN A 280 -10.12 6.24 3.59
N GLY A 281 -9.73 6.92 2.51
CA GLY A 281 -8.58 6.54 1.69
C GLY A 281 -8.87 5.55 0.56
N PHE A 282 -10.12 5.21 0.24
CA PHE A 282 -10.48 4.25 -0.79
C PHE A 282 -10.29 4.74 -2.25
N ASN A 283 -9.92 5.98 -2.47
CA ASN A 283 -9.55 6.45 -3.80
C ASN A 283 -8.07 6.82 -3.87
N PRO A 284 -7.16 5.83 -4.07
CA PRO A 284 -5.71 6.08 -4.16
C PRO A 284 -5.33 6.86 -5.43
N PHE A 285 -6.29 7.16 -6.28
CA PHE A 285 -6.08 7.83 -7.56
C PHE A 285 -6.51 9.30 -7.56
N LYS A 286 -6.89 9.86 -6.42
CA LYS A 286 -7.09 11.31 -6.29
C LYS A 286 -5.76 12.05 -6.39
N ARG A 287 -5.84 13.25 -6.94
CA ARG A 287 -4.67 14.15 -6.98
C ARG A 287 -4.20 14.49 -5.58
N THR A 288 -2.89 14.42 -5.38
CA THR A 288 -2.24 14.92 -4.17
C THR A 288 -1.07 15.83 -4.53
N TYR A 289 -0.85 16.81 -3.68
CA TYR A 289 0.31 17.70 -3.74
C TYR A 289 1.22 17.35 -2.58
N ASN A 290 2.46 16.98 -2.89
CA ASN A 290 3.40 16.50 -1.90
C ASN A 290 4.68 17.32 -1.97
N VAL A 291 5.21 17.68 -0.82
CA VAL A 291 6.47 18.41 -0.71
C VAL A 291 7.38 17.72 0.28
N GLY A 292 8.69 17.81 0.05
CA GLY A 292 9.67 17.18 0.91
C GLY A 292 10.96 17.95 0.97
N VAL A 293 11.70 17.76 2.06
CA VAL A 293 13.04 18.21 2.26
C VAL A 293 13.94 17.03 2.61
N GLY A 294 15.15 17.03 2.06
CA GLY A 294 16.17 16.03 2.33
C GLY A 294 17.51 16.72 2.62
N TYR A 295 18.23 16.19 3.60
CA TYR A 295 19.54 16.69 3.98
C TYR A 295 20.51 15.51 4.16
N VAL A 296 21.68 15.62 3.52
CA VAL A 296 22.71 14.59 3.59
C VAL A 296 23.98 15.20 4.18
N HIS A 297 24.43 14.66 5.30
CA HIS A 297 25.66 15.10 5.95
C HIS A 297 26.50 13.88 6.35
N ASP A 298 27.64 13.70 5.70
CA ASP A 298 28.54 12.57 5.89
C ASP A 298 27.79 11.21 5.81
N LYS A 299 27.69 10.53 6.95
CA LYS A 299 27.03 9.23 7.11
C LYS A 299 25.55 9.34 7.49
N LEU A 300 25.06 10.54 7.71
CA LEU A 300 23.69 10.79 8.14
C LEU A 300 22.86 11.38 7.00
N LEU A 301 21.63 10.92 6.91
CA LEU A 301 20.65 11.39 5.96
C LEU A 301 19.35 11.61 6.73
N PHE A 302 18.70 12.75 6.47
CA PHE A 302 17.41 13.13 7.05
C PHE A 302 16.41 13.45 5.96
N ALA A 303 15.16 13.11 6.17
CA ALA A 303 14.05 13.46 5.31
C ALA A 303 12.84 13.91 6.12
N ALA A 304 12.10 14.87 5.59
CA ALA A 304 10.78 15.22 6.08
C ALA A 304 9.87 15.49 4.88
N ASP A 305 8.71 14.85 4.84
CA ASP A 305 7.74 15.00 3.77
C ASP A 305 6.37 15.37 4.34
N TRP A 306 5.67 16.24 3.61
CA TRP A 306 4.27 16.53 3.80
C TRP A 306 3.50 15.99 2.59
N ILE A 307 2.72 14.97 2.81
CA ILE A 307 1.92 14.28 1.81
C ILE A 307 0.50 14.80 1.84
N ASP A 308 -0.11 14.93 0.67
CA ASP A 308 -1.46 15.45 0.48
C ASP A 308 -1.67 16.83 1.12
N LEU A 309 -0.80 17.77 0.76
CA LEU A 309 -0.87 19.17 1.17
C LEU A 309 -2.25 19.74 0.78
N GLY A 310 -2.99 20.24 1.76
CA GLY A 310 -4.36 20.69 1.57
C GLY A 310 -5.42 19.58 1.69
N ASN A 311 -5.02 18.34 1.99
CA ASN A 311 -5.92 17.22 2.29
C ASN A 311 -6.94 16.90 1.18
N HIS A 312 -6.53 17.03 -0.10
CA HIS A 312 -7.42 16.83 -1.26
C HIS A 312 -7.91 15.39 -1.42
N ALA A 313 -7.06 14.43 -1.06
CA ALA A 313 -7.42 13.01 -1.09
C ALA A 313 -7.96 12.49 0.25
N GLY A 314 -7.97 13.32 1.30
CA GLY A 314 -8.36 12.90 2.64
C GLY A 314 -7.29 12.06 3.35
N ASN A 315 -6.03 12.18 2.95
CA ASN A 315 -4.93 11.34 3.41
C ASN A 315 -3.67 12.13 3.78
N GLN A 316 -3.87 13.28 4.42
CA GLN A 316 -2.76 14.13 4.83
C GLN A 316 -1.84 13.43 5.84
N GLN A 317 -0.53 13.46 5.56
CA GLN A 317 0.47 12.81 6.40
C GLN A 317 1.73 13.67 6.53
N LEU A 318 2.32 13.62 7.71
CA LEU A 318 3.68 14.07 7.96
C LEU A 318 4.57 12.84 8.15
N ARG A 319 5.69 12.82 7.43
CA ARG A 319 6.66 11.71 7.44
C ARG A 319 8.03 12.25 7.77
N TYR A 320 8.73 11.58 8.66
CA TYR A 320 10.10 11.90 9.05
C TYR A 320 10.94 10.65 8.97
N GLY A 321 12.17 10.78 8.50
CA GLY A 321 13.07 9.66 8.39
C GLY A 321 14.52 10.07 8.59
N ALA A 322 15.29 9.13 9.14
CA ALA A 322 16.73 9.22 9.25
C ALA A 322 17.37 7.91 8.80
N GLU A 323 18.55 8.01 8.15
CA GLU A 323 19.38 6.88 7.79
C GLU A 323 20.81 7.15 8.24
N LEU A 324 21.41 6.13 8.88
CA LEU A 324 22.81 6.10 9.25
C LEU A 324 23.56 5.08 8.40
N THR A 325 24.58 5.52 7.67
CA THR A 325 25.50 4.66 6.93
C THR A 325 26.54 4.08 7.90
N ILE A 326 26.47 2.79 8.18
CA ILE A 326 27.44 2.07 9.02
C ILE A 326 28.66 1.68 8.18
N SER A 327 28.41 1.13 6.98
CA SER A 327 29.46 0.74 6.04
C SER A 327 28.97 0.96 4.60
N LYS A 328 29.81 0.69 3.60
CA LYS A 328 29.47 0.85 2.17
C LYS A 328 28.14 0.17 1.78
N ASN A 329 27.80 -0.94 2.43
CA ASN A 329 26.64 -1.76 2.10
C ASN A 329 25.72 -2.02 3.30
N THR A 330 25.88 -1.29 4.41
CA THR A 330 25.08 -1.48 5.63
C THR A 330 24.51 -0.15 6.10
N PHE A 331 23.19 -0.10 6.27
CA PHE A 331 22.47 1.10 6.68
C PHE A 331 21.47 0.77 7.77
N LEU A 332 21.34 1.65 8.75
CA LEU A 332 20.28 1.63 9.74
C LEU A 332 19.33 2.79 9.50
N ARG A 333 18.04 2.57 9.75
CA ARG A 333 16.99 3.56 9.51
C ARG A 333 16.03 3.60 10.67
N ALA A 334 15.50 4.80 10.89
CA ALA A 334 14.34 5.01 11.75
C ALA A 334 13.45 6.05 11.10
N GLY A 335 12.16 5.91 11.29
CA GLY A 335 11.20 6.84 10.73
C GLY A 335 9.92 6.93 11.55
N TYR A 336 9.16 7.95 11.26
CA TYR A 336 7.85 8.19 11.83
C TYR A 336 6.89 8.67 10.75
N ASN A 337 5.70 8.15 10.78
CA ASN A 337 4.60 8.58 9.93
C ASN A 337 3.40 8.85 10.85
N SER A 338 2.74 9.98 10.68
CA SER A 338 1.61 10.38 11.52
C SER A 338 0.42 9.41 11.49
N GLN A 339 0.33 8.53 10.48
CA GLN A 339 -0.72 7.52 10.38
C GLN A 339 -0.28 6.10 10.76
N THR A 340 1.01 5.77 10.61
CA THR A 340 1.50 4.40 10.79
C THR A 340 2.46 4.24 11.97
N ALA A 341 2.77 5.34 12.68
CA ALA A 341 3.70 5.38 13.81
C ALA A 341 5.17 5.12 13.44
N PHE A 342 5.97 4.58 14.36
CA PHE A 342 7.39 4.38 14.20
C PHE A 342 7.72 3.17 13.34
N THR A 343 8.74 3.31 12.49
CA THR A 343 9.29 2.25 11.65
C THR A 343 10.80 2.18 11.81
N TYR A 344 11.35 1.01 11.56
CA TYR A 344 12.79 0.76 11.60
C TYR A 344 13.20 0.00 10.35
N GLY A 345 14.43 0.18 9.89
CA GLY A 345 14.92 -0.51 8.72
C GLY A 345 16.40 -0.84 8.82
N VAL A 346 16.79 -1.90 8.15
CA VAL A 346 18.19 -2.29 7.97
C VAL A 346 18.43 -2.67 6.51
N SER A 347 19.61 -2.33 6.00
CA SER A 347 20.11 -2.85 4.72
C SER A 347 21.44 -3.54 4.92
N ILE A 348 21.60 -4.67 4.23
CA ILE A 348 22.86 -5.41 4.16
C ILE A 348 23.03 -5.93 2.74
N GLY A 349 24.12 -5.56 2.06
CA GLY A 349 24.47 -6.09 0.74
C GLY A 349 23.43 -5.83 -0.37
N GLY A 350 22.64 -4.76 -0.27
CA GLY A 350 21.57 -4.44 -1.25
C GLY A 350 20.19 -4.99 -0.88
N PHE A 351 20.09 -5.88 0.11
CA PHE A 351 18.81 -6.28 0.70
C PHE A 351 18.36 -5.24 1.73
N ASN A 352 17.10 -4.87 1.65
CA ASN A 352 16.47 -3.95 2.58
C ASN A 352 15.33 -4.66 3.31
N VAL A 353 15.29 -4.50 4.63
CA VAL A 353 14.25 -5.00 5.51
C VAL A 353 13.69 -3.82 6.31
N GLN A 354 12.38 -3.72 6.38
CA GLN A 354 11.69 -2.75 7.24
C GLN A 354 10.79 -3.50 8.20
N LEU A 355 10.74 -2.99 9.43
CA LEU A 355 9.91 -3.49 10.52
C LEU A 355 9.16 -2.32 11.16
N GLY A 356 7.99 -2.62 11.73
CA GLY A 356 7.21 -1.67 12.54
C GLY A 356 6.16 -0.89 11.74
N GLY A 357 5.46 -0.01 12.43
CA GLY A 357 4.29 0.67 11.91
C GLY A 357 3.11 -0.29 11.70
N LYS A 358 2.19 0.11 10.83
CA LYS A 358 1.09 -0.76 10.37
C LYS A 358 1.54 -1.79 9.33
N SER A 359 2.77 -1.67 8.81
CA SER A 359 3.39 -2.64 7.89
C SER A 359 4.46 -3.42 8.64
N PRO A 360 4.15 -4.57 9.23
CA PRO A 360 5.06 -5.28 10.11
C PRO A 360 6.33 -5.76 9.41
N LEU A 361 6.29 -5.96 8.09
CA LEU A 361 7.47 -6.33 7.31
C LEU A 361 7.36 -5.86 5.86
N THR A 362 8.42 -5.23 5.36
CA THR A 362 8.62 -4.97 3.93
C THR A 362 10.03 -5.40 3.53
N LEU A 363 10.14 -6.11 2.41
CA LEU A 363 11.39 -6.58 1.84
C LEU A 363 11.61 -5.97 0.46
N SER A 364 12.82 -5.55 0.13
CA SER A 364 13.19 -5.12 -1.22
C SER A 364 14.66 -5.35 -1.51
N SER A 365 15.01 -5.43 -2.79
CA SER A 365 16.40 -5.48 -3.23
C SER A 365 16.58 -4.67 -4.51
N VAL A 366 17.79 -4.13 -4.72
CA VAL A 366 18.16 -3.38 -5.93
C VAL A 366 19.49 -3.93 -6.45
N ILE A 367 19.51 -4.32 -7.72
CA ILE A 367 20.71 -4.76 -8.42
C ILE A 367 21.15 -3.63 -9.36
N ARG A 368 22.42 -3.24 -9.27
CA ARG A 368 23.07 -2.26 -10.15
C ARG A 368 24.09 -2.98 -11.03
N PHE A 369 24.07 -2.66 -12.30
CA PHE A 369 25.02 -3.19 -13.31
C PHE A 369 26.06 -2.14 -13.67
#